data_1c8a7fe5b695f900518304c54a0a667d
#
_entry.id   1c8a7fe5b695f900518304c54a0a667d
#
_cell.length_a   1.000
_cell.length_b   1.000
_cell.length_c   1.000
_cell.angle_alpha   90.00
_cell.angle_beta   90.00
_cell.angle_gamma   90.00
#
_symmetry.space_group_name_H-M   'P 1'
#
loop_
_entity.id
_entity.type
_entity.pdbx_description
1 polymer ?
#
loop_
_entity_poly.entity_id
_entity_poly.type
_entity_poly.pdbx_seq_one_letter_code
_entity_poly.pdbx_strand_id
1 'polypeptide(L)'
;MSYSSNNYIIKVIIVLLMIFIASLLFYYKISKGERPYVVLMNPDDNSQNVSENSSISTNILHLPNGGLNNQTITSETVFLTEAKTGAIVPSHVNGTGGGDGITLVPVKLNLNTTYKFNITKGVKDLSGASFVPFTSTFTTGSMLTTSIKEVSFDKIELPNATGRHSSLAIGPDGKLYALTIGGIIRRFTINPDGTLGSSEILYSLQNAYGSMQLRLAIGFAFDPTATATNLVAWVTHSSYIFINGPEWDGRLTRLSGDHLQNVQDVLINLPRSAKDHLTNSIAFGPDRALYFAQGGNSAMGRADLTWNKRNEHLLSATVLRLDVSKLRILPLDVKTPEGGGTYNPYSPNAPLTIYASGIRNAYDLVWHSNGNLYVPTNGSAAGGNTPASVEGTLRPDGSHYNGPVVPALTNVQETQHDYLFKVMKGGYYGHPNPLRGEYVMNGGNPTSAKDSAEVDDYPEGTLPDANWRRYSFDFQNNKSPDGSIEYKSNTFNGALKGKLLIVRYSQNDDIITLTPGGPNQDIIGSIEGSSIEGFSGFVDPLDLTEDVKTGNIYVSQYGGEGKIVLLRPRKIDDISKVNHKSIEH
;
A
#
# COMPACT_ATOMS: atom_id res chain seq x y z
N MET A 1 -64.31 18.09 40.52
CA MET A 1 -63.17 18.54 39.65
C MET A 1 -62.05 17.47 39.64
N SER A 2 -62.26 16.25 39.13
CA SER A 2 -61.21 15.21 39.10
C SER A 2 -61.15 14.38 37.80
N TYR A 3 -61.86 14.76 36.75
CA TYR A 3 -61.87 14.05 35.48
C TYR A 3 -60.92 14.61 34.40
N SER A 4 -60.30 15.78 34.59
CA SER A 4 -59.47 16.47 33.61
C SER A 4 -57.98 16.07 33.63
N SER A 5 -57.44 15.68 34.79
CA SER A 5 -55.99 15.38 34.93
C SER A 5 -55.60 14.00 34.37
N ASN A 6 -56.50 13.00 34.50
CA ASN A 6 -56.22 11.63 33.97
C ASN A 6 -56.11 11.60 32.44
N ASN A 7 -56.96 12.36 31.73
CA ASN A 7 -56.90 12.46 30.29
C ASN A 7 -55.62 13.14 29.75
N TYR A 8 -55.04 14.06 30.51
CA TYR A 8 -53.78 14.69 30.14
C TYR A 8 -52.59 13.75 30.31
N ILE A 9 -52.53 13.05 31.44
CA ILE A 9 -51.47 12.03 31.72
C ILE A 9 -51.51 10.89 30.67
N ILE A 10 -52.69 10.41 30.33
CA ILE A 10 -52.86 9.35 29.28
C ILE A 10 -52.35 9.87 27.91
N LYS A 11 -52.68 11.11 27.54
CA LYS A 11 -52.16 11.71 26.28
C LYS A 11 -50.66 11.84 26.27
N VAL A 12 -50.03 12.29 27.37
CA VAL A 12 -48.59 12.40 27.49
C VAL A 12 -47.90 11.04 27.40
N ILE A 13 -48.44 10.00 28.06
CA ILE A 13 -47.95 8.64 27.98
C ILE A 13 -48.04 8.09 26.54
N ILE A 14 -49.14 8.34 25.83
CA ILE A 14 -49.31 7.90 24.43
C ILE A 14 -48.29 8.62 23.52
N VAL A 15 -48.04 9.92 23.71
CA VAL A 15 -47.04 10.67 22.93
C VAL A 15 -45.63 10.16 23.21
N LEU A 16 -45.26 9.90 24.48
CA LEU A 16 -43.96 9.34 24.84
C LEU A 16 -43.80 7.91 24.29
N LEU A 17 -44.85 7.11 24.31
CA LEU A 17 -44.83 5.77 23.71
C LEU A 17 -44.69 5.81 22.19
N MET A 18 -45.35 6.75 21.52
CA MET A 18 -45.16 6.97 20.06
C MET A 18 -43.76 7.46 19.71
N ILE A 19 -43.16 8.37 20.51
CA ILE A 19 -41.80 8.81 20.33
C ILE A 19 -40.81 7.64 20.57
N PHE A 20 -41.05 6.82 21.59
CA PHE A 20 -40.24 5.64 21.88
C PHE A 20 -40.37 4.57 20.77
N ILE A 21 -41.56 4.30 20.25
CA ILE A 21 -41.79 3.40 19.12
C ILE A 21 -41.17 3.97 17.84
N ALA A 22 -41.29 5.26 17.59
CA ALA A 22 -40.67 5.92 16.44
C ALA A 22 -39.12 5.91 16.53
N SER A 23 -38.54 6.12 17.73
CA SER A 23 -37.10 5.99 17.93
C SER A 23 -36.64 4.55 17.84
N LEU A 24 -37.41 3.55 18.30
CA LEU A 24 -37.13 2.13 18.11
C LEU A 24 -37.23 1.72 16.63
N LEU A 25 -38.22 2.21 15.90
CA LEU A 25 -38.35 1.98 14.46
C LEU A 25 -37.26 2.67 13.66
N PHE A 26 -36.85 3.87 14.07
CA PHE A 26 -35.72 4.60 13.50
C PHE A 26 -34.39 3.90 13.80
N TYR A 27 -34.19 3.43 15.05
CA TYR A 27 -33.03 2.62 15.44
C TYR A 27 -33.03 1.27 14.73
N TYR A 28 -34.20 0.61 14.56
CA TYR A 28 -34.32 -0.62 13.80
C TYR A 28 -34.09 -0.41 12.29
N LYS A 29 -34.50 0.73 11.75
CA LYS A 29 -34.20 1.12 10.35
C LYS A 29 -32.73 1.49 10.14
N ILE A 30 -32.09 2.09 11.15
CA ILE A 30 -30.65 2.33 11.17
C ILE A 30 -29.87 1.02 11.42
N SER A 31 -30.39 0.10 12.23
CA SER A 31 -29.75 -1.21 12.51
C SER A 31 -29.98 -2.26 11.42
N LYS A 32 -30.91 -2.07 10.50
CA LYS A 32 -30.94 -2.72 9.18
C LYS A 32 -30.00 -2.00 8.21
N GLY A 33 -28.83 -1.59 8.72
CA GLY A 33 -27.78 -1.04 7.92
C GLY A 33 -27.61 -1.82 6.62
N GLU A 34 -27.49 -1.11 5.54
CA GLU A 34 -27.23 -1.68 4.23
C GLU A 34 -26.05 -2.64 4.37
N ARG A 35 -26.24 -3.86 3.90
CA ARG A 35 -25.27 -4.94 4.03
C ARG A 35 -24.17 -4.73 3.01
N PRO A 36 -22.90 -5.07 3.31
CA PRO A 36 -21.82 -4.96 2.33
C PRO A 36 -22.12 -5.84 1.10
N TYR A 37 -21.86 -5.30 -0.10
CA TYR A 37 -22.06 -5.99 -1.37
C TYR A 37 -21.02 -5.61 -2.41
N VAL A 38 -20.82 -6.46 -3.43
CA VAL A 38 -19.90 -6.23 -4.54
C VAL A 38 -20.48 -5.20 -5.50
N VAL A 39 -19.67 -4.21 -5.89
CA VAL A 39 -20.03 -3.22 -6.93
C VAL A 39 -19.21 -3.39 -8.20
N LEU A 40 -17.97 -3.79 -8.06
CA LEU A 40 -17.07 -4.08 -9.18
C LEU A 40 -16.32 -5.36 -8.88
N MET A 41 -15.98 -6.09 -9.93
CA MET A 41 -15.06 -7.22 -9.82
C MET A 41 -14.18 -7.31 -11.07
N ASN A 42 -13.04 -7.94 -10.90
CA ASN A 42 -12.13 -8.30 -11.97
C ASN A 42 -11.71 -9.78 -11.79
N PRO A 43 -11.86 -10.66 -12.80
CA PRO A 43 -12.47 -10.40 -14.10
C PRO A 43 -13.96 -10.06 -14.01
N ASP A 44 -14.49 -9.26 -14.94
CA ASP A 44 -15.91 -8.93 -15.01
C ASP A 44 -16.79 -10.18 -15.14
N ASP A 45 -18.03 -10.11 -14.67
CA ASP A 45 -18.97 -11.23 -14.78
C ASP A 45 -19.20 -11.62 -16.24
N ASN A 46 -19.17 -12.94 -16.50
CA ASN A 46 -19.24 -13.55 -17.83
C ASN A 46 -18.10 -13.21 -18.80
N SER A 47 -16.99 -12.65 -18.33
CA SER A 47 -15.84 -12.38 -19.17
C SER A 47 -15.26 -13.66 -19.80
N GLN A 48 -14.75 -13.50 -21.01
CA GLN A 48 -14.16 -14.58 -21.82
C GLN A 48 -12.68 -14.28 -22.08
N ASN A 49 -11.92 -15.32 -22.41
CA ASN A 49 -10.49 -15.24 -22.70
C ASN A 49 -9.67 -14.65 -21.53
N VAL A 50 -10.10 -14.90 -20.30
CA VAL A 50 -9.38 -14.51 -19.10
C VAL A 50 -8.06 -15.27 -19.04
N SER A 51 -6.98 -14.60 -18.60
CA SER A 51 -5.68 -15.26 -18.44
C SER A 51 -5.74 -16.37 -17.37
N GLU A 52 -5.06 -17.48 -17.60
CA GLU A 52 -4.89 -18.55 -16.62
C GLU A 52 -4.07 -18.13 -15.38
N ASN A 53 -3.43 -16.97 -15.44
CA ASN A 53 -2.67 -16.38 -14.32
C ASN A 53 -3.44 -15.25 -13.61
N SER A 54 -4.73 -15.08 -13.93
CA SER A 54 -5.54 -14.02 -13.31
C SER A 54 -5.89 -14.34 -11.87
N SER A 55 -5.74 -13.36 -10.99
CA SER A 55 -6.43 -13.29 -9.70
C SER A 55 -7.86 -12.77 -9.88
N ILE A 56 -8.70 -12.98 -8.87
CA ILE A 56 -10.07 -12.47 -8.81
C ILE A 56 -10.10 -11.40 -7.70
N SER A 57 -10.66 -10.23 -7.99
CA SER A 57 -10.76 -9.15 -7.02
C SER A 57 -12.11 -8.45 -7.08
N THR A 58 -12.54 -7.88 -5.94
CA THR A 58 -13.82 -7.19 -5.83
C THR A 58 -13.67 -5.87 -5.09
N ASN A 59 -14.46 -4.87 -5.47
CA ASN A 59 -14.67 -3.66 -4.68
C ASN A 59 -16.04 -3.76 -3.98
N ILE A 60 -16.10 -3.35 -2.73
CA ILE A 60 -17.25 -3.53 -1.84
C ILE A 60 -17.79 -2.16 -1.43
N LEU A 61 -19.10 -1.98 -1.48
CA LEU A 61 -19.81 -0.82 -0.91
C LEU A 61 -20.65 -1.17 0.32
N HIS A 62 -21.18 -0.13 0.96
CA HIS A 62 -21.92 -0.17 2.22
C HIS A 62 -21.14 -0.78 3.36
N LEU A 63 -20.04 -0.09 3.70
CA LEU A 63 -19.16 -0.41 4.81
C LEU A 63 -19.24 0.69 5.89
N PRO A 64 -20.41 0.88 6.52
CA PRO A 64 -20.66 2.05 7.38
C PRO A 64 -19.78 2.11 8.65
N ASN A 65 -19.07 1.03 8.96
CA ASN A 65 -18.30 0.87 10.20
C ASN A 65 -16.82 0.47 9.98
N GLY A 66 -16.25 0.87 8.86
CA GLY A 66 -14.80 0.80 8.66
C GLY A 66 -14.28 -0.45 7.97
N GLY A 67 -15.10 -1.14 7.20
CA GLY A 67 -14.66 -2.20 6.31
C GLY A 67 -15.13 -3.60 6.70
N LEU A 68 -14.71 -4.58 5.91
CA LEU A 68 -14.94 -6.00 6.17
C LEU A 68 -14.07 -6.47 7.35
N ASN A 69 -14.58 -7.42 8.09
CA ASN A 69 -13.81 -8.16 9.07
C ASN A 69 -12.98 -9.25 8.36
N ASN A 70 -11.72 -8.99 8.14
CA ASN A 70 -10.81 -9.89 7.41
C ASN A 70 -10.72 -11.30 8.03
N GLN A 71 -11.02 -11.47 9.32
CA GLN A 71 -11.07 -12.80 9.95
C GLN A 71 -12.23 -13.66 9.44
N THR A 72 -13.23 -13.05 8.81
CA THR A 72 -14.37 -13.77 8.22
C THR A 72 -14.19 -14.10 6.73
N ILE A 73 -13.10 -13.62 6.12
CA ILE A 73 -12.71 -13.91 4.74
C ILE A 73 -11.81 -15.14 4.76
N THR A 74 -12.38 -16.28 4.46
CA THR A 74 -11.74 -17.60 4.50
C THR A 74 -12.09 -18.40 3.25
N SER A 75 -11.37 -19.46 2.96
CA SER A 75 -11.67 -20.38 1.85
C SER A 75 -13.06 -21.06 1.95
N GLU A 76 -13.73 -21.00 3.11
CA GLU A 76 -15.10 -21.49 3.29
C GLU A 76 -16.15 -20.41 2.97
N THR A 77 -15.78 -19.14 3.09
CA THR A 77 -16.69 -18.01 2.88
C THR A 77 -16.51 -17.33 1.53
N VAL A 78 -15.32 -17.45 0.94
CA VAL A 78 -14.95 -16.94 -0.39
C VAL A 78 -14.20 -18.04 -1.13
N PHE A 79 -14.73 -18.49 -2.25
CA PHE A 79 -14.10 -19.61 -2.97
C PHE A 79 -14.42 -19.60 -4.47
N LEU A 80 -13.60 -20.28 -5.22
CA LEU A 80 -13.72 -20.51 -6.65
C LEU A 80 -14.06 -21.96 -6.92
N THR A 81 -14.99 -22.21 -7.86
CA THR A 81 -15.31 -23.56 -8.33
C THR A 81 -15.22 -23.64 -9.84
N GLU A 82 -14.85 -24.78 -10.37
CA GLU A 82 -15.07 -25.09 -11.79
C GLU A 82 -16.56 -25.23 -12.05
N ALA A 83 -17.12 -24.44 -12.96
CA ALA A 83 -18.57 -24.34 -13.14
C ALA A 83 -19.20 -25.67 -13.61
N LYS A 84 -18.46 -26.48 -14.40
CA LYS A 84 -18.96 -27.74 -14.96
C LYS A 84 -19.00 -28.87 -13.93
N THR A 85 -18.00 -28.98 -13.09
CA THR A 85 -17.83 -30.11 -12.15
C THR A 85 -18.27 -29.76 -10.73
N GLY A 86 -18.31 -28.47 -10.38
CA GLY A 86 -18.49 -27.99 -9.02
C GLY A 86 -17.26 -28.20 -8.12
N ALA A 87 -16.14 -28.66 -8.68
CA ALA A 87 -14.91 -28.87 -7.93
C ALA A 87 -14.36 -27.54 -7.42
N ILE A 88 -13.95 -27.48 -6.14
CA ILE A 88 -13.30 -26.31 -5.54
C ILE A 88 -11.90 -26.17 -6.13
N VAL A 89 -11.55 -24.96 -6.55
CA VAL A 89 -10.20 -24.59 -7.00
C VAL A 89 -9.42 -24.13 -5.78
N PRO A 90 -8.31 -24.80 -5.41
CA PRO A 90 -7.45 -24.33 -4.32
C PRO A 90 -7.00 -22.89 -4.58
N SER A 91 -7.19 -22.02 -3.61
CA SER A 91 -6.95 -20.58 -3.77
C SER A 91 -6.52 -19.96 -2.44
N HIS A 92 -5.71 -18.90 -2.52
CA HIS A 92 -5.46 -18.00 -1.40
C HIS A 92 -6.52 -16.89 -1.40
N VAL A 93 -7.03 -16.53 -0.22
CA VAL A 93 -8.09 -15.52 -0.10
C VAL A 93 -7.71 -14.51 0.96
N ASN A 94 -7.77 -13.22 0.60
CA ASN A 94 -7.45 -12.11 1.48
C ASN A 94 -8.49 -10.98 1.33
N GLY A 95 -8.62 -10.15 2.38
CA GLY A 95 -9.26 -8.85 2.30
C GLY A 95 -8.22 -7.75 2.16
N THR A 96 -8.59 -6.62 1.56
CA THR A 96 -7.76 -5.41 1.52
C THR A 96 -7.50 -4.87 2.93
N GLY A 97 -6.44 -4.10 3.11
CA GLY A 97 -6.13 -3.44 4.39
C GLY A 97 -7.22 -2.45 4.84
N GLY A 98 -7.91 -1.80 3.90
CA GLY A 98 -9.08 -0.95 4.14
C GLY A 98 -10.37 -1.73 4.43
N GLY A 99 -10.41 -3.03 4.11
CA GLY A 99 -11.60 -3.88 4.25
C GLY A 99 -12.69 -3.58 3.21
N ASP A 100 -12.36 -2.94 2.10
CA ASP A 100 -13.28 -2.55 1.02
C ASP A 100 -13.13 -3.40 -0.25
N GLY A 101 -12.31 -4.44 -0.18
CA GLY A 101 -12.09 -5.40 -1.25
C GLY A 101 -11.79 -6.80 -0.75
N ILE A 102 -12.02 -7.77 -1.61
CA ILE A 102 -11.65 -9.18 -1.42
C ILE A 102 -10.84 -9.61 -2.64
N THR A 103 -9.73 -10.31 -2.40
CA THR A 103 -8.92 -10.95 -3.45
C THR A 103 -8.91 -12.46 -3.27
N LEU A 104 -8.89 -13.19 -4.40
CA LEU A 104 -8.73 -14.62 -4.45
C LEU A 104 -7.70 -14.95 -5.53
N VAL A 105 -6.58 -15.57 -5.13
CA VAL A 105 -5.51 -16.02 -6.03
C VAL A 105 -5.61 -17.53 -6.21
N PRO A 106 -6.05 -18.02 -7.38
CA PRO A 106 -6.08 -19.45 -7.66
C PRO A 106 -4.67 -20.04 -7.69
N VAL A 107 -4.48 -21.23 -7.13
CA VAL A 107 -3.21 -21.96 -7.26
C VAL A 107 -2.94 -22.29 -8.74
N LYS A 108 -3.99 -22.62 -9.49
CA LYS A 108 -3.91 -22.91 -10.93
C LYS A 108 -5.29 -22.78 -11.56
N LEU A 109 -5.37 -22.12 -12.71
CA LEU A 109 -6.51 -22.18 -13.62
C LEU A 109 -6.18 -23.02 -14.86
N ASN A 110 -7.15 -23.79 -15.33
CA ASN A 110 -7.04 -24.54 -16.58
C ASN A 110 -7.53 -23.67 -17.74
N LEU A 111 -6.95 -23.83 -18.93
CA LEU A 111 -7.40 -23.14 -20.15
C LEU A 111 -8.80 -23.61 -20.56
N ASN A 112 -9.53 -22.79 -21.32
CA ASN A 112 -10.89 -23.07 -21.82
C ASN A 112 -11.88 -23.56 -20.75
N THR A 113 -11.74 -23.08 -19.55
CA THR A 113 -12.50 -23.55 -18.40
C THR A 113 -13.32 -22.41 -17.81
N THR A 114 -14.62 -22.66 -17.59
CA THR A 114 -15.49 -21.70 -16.91
C THR A 114 -15.42 -21.91 -15.41
N TYR A 115 -15.18 -20.84 -14.70
CA TYR A 115 -15.13 -20.79 -13.24
C TYR A 115 -16.27 -19.98 -12.67
N LYS A 116 -16.66 -20.31 -11.45
CA LYS A 116 -17.66 -19.60 -10.66
C LYS A 116 -17.04 -19.13 -9.34
N PHE A 117 -16.96 -17.83 -9.18
CA PHE A 117 -16.53 -17.16 -7.96
C PHE A 117 -17.73 -17.01 -7.02
N ASN A 118 -17.52 -17.19 -5.71
CA ASN A 118 -18.57 -17.18 -4.72
C ASN A 118 -18.13 -16.42 -3.47
N ILE A 119 -19.00 -15.51 -2.98
CA ILE A 119 -18.92 -14.90 -1.65
C ILE A 119 -20.21 -15.23 -0.90
N THR A 120 -20.07 -15.81 0.28
CA THR A 120 -21.22 -16.23 1.09
C THR A 120 -21.61 -15.18 2.14
N LYS A 121 -22.76 -15.36 2.78
CA LYS A 121 -23.19 -14.57 3.96
C LYS A 121 -22.28 -14.74 5.19
N GLY A 122 -21.32 -15.66 5.14
CA GLY A 122 -20.33 -15.87 6.20
C GLY A 122 -19.33 -14.73 6.33
N VAL A 123 -19.03 -14.02 5.24
CA VAL A 123 -18.27 -12.77 5.29
C VAL A 123 -19.10 -11.73 6.04
N LYS A 124 -18.46 -10.94 6.91
CA LYS A 124 -19.09 -9.90 7.73
C LYS A 124 -18.28 -8.61 7.68
N ASP A 125 -18.93 -7.49 7.92
CA ASP A 125 -18.25 -6.24 8.22
C ASP A 125 -17.82 -6.17 9.71
N LEU A 126 -17.13 -5.10 10.08
CA LEU A 126 -16.66 -4.89 11.45
C LEU A 126 -17.81 -4.62 12.45
N SER A 127 -19.02 -4.34 12.00
CA SER A 127 -20.22 -4.26 12.84
C SER A 127 -20.92 -5.62 13.05
N GLY A 128 -20.49 -6.64 12.30
CA GLY A 128 -21.09 -7.97 12.31
C GLY A 128 -22.22 -8.16 11.28
N ALA A 129 -22.52 -7.16 10.42
CA ALA A 129 -23.48 -7.32 9.35
C ALA A 129 -22.99 -8.31 8.30
N SER A 130 -23.84 -9.26 7.92
CA SER A 130 -23.50 -10.31 6.96
C SER A 130 -23.51 -9.78 5.53
N PHE A 131 -22.56 -10.21 4.72
CA PHE A 131 -22.43 -9.90 3.30
C PHE A 131 -23.69 -10.28 2.51
N VAL A 132 -24.04 -9.52 1.47
CA VAL A 132 -25.03 -9.95 0.47
C VAL A 132 -24.36 -11.03 -0.38
N PRO A 133 -24.83 -12.30 -0.37
CA PRO A 133 -24.20 -13.35 -1.15
C PRO A 133 -24.03 -12.94 -2.61
N PHE A 134 -22.86 -13.21 -3.16
CA PHE A 134 -22.49 -12.82 -4.50
C PHE A 134 -21.93 -14.01 -5.27
N THR A 135 -22.26 -14.11 -6.56
CA THR A 135 -21.67 -15.08 -7.48
C THR A 135 -21.40 -14.42 -8.82
N SER A 136 -20.30 -14.81 -9.45
CA SER A 136 -19.93 -14.39 -10.79
C SER A 136 -19.24 -15.53 -11.52
N THR A 137 -19.18 -15.46 -12.85
CA THR A 137 -18.52 -16.44 -13.69
C THR A 137 -17.53 -15.77 -14.65
N PHE A 138 -16.49 -16.51 -15.03
CA PHE A 138 -15.59 -16.13 -16.12
C PHE A 138 -15.06 -17.38 -16.80
N THR A 139 -14.56 -17.24 -18.03
CA THR A 139 -13.99 -18.36 -18.79
C THR A 139 -12.57 -18.01 -19.20
N THR A 140 -11.62 -18.88 -18.89
CA THR A 140 -10.23 -18.74 -19.33
C THR A 140 -10.08 -18.95 -20.83
N GLY A 141 -9.08 -18.27 -21.42
CA GLY A 141 -8.80 -18.38 -22.85
C GLY A 141 -8.23 -19.72 -23.29
N SER A 142 -8.15 -19.91 -24.60
CA SER A 142 -7.57 -21.09 -25.24
C SER A 142 -6.04 -20.99 -25.45
N MET A 143 -5.48 -19.81 -25.24
CA MET A 143 -4.04 -19.57 -25.42
C MET A 143 -3.48 -18.89 -24.18
N LEU A 144 -2.24 -19.27 -23.85
CA LEU A 144 -1.41 -18.47 -22.97
C LEU A 144 -1.43 -17.02 -23.46
N THR A 145 -1.62 -16.08 -22.54
CA THR A 145 -1.60 -14.63 -22.84
C THR A 145 -0.39 -14.35 -23.72
N THR A 146 -0.56 -13.59 -24.80
CA THR A 146 0.56 -13.23 -25.68
C THR A 146 1.56 -12.40 -24.90
N SER A 147 2.54 -13.10 -24.30
CA SER A 147 3.68 -12.44 -23.65
C SER A 147 4.42 -11.61 -24.68
N ILE A 148 4.99 -10.49 -24.26
CA ILE A 148 5.97 -9.75 -25.06
C ILE A 148 7.12 -10.72 -25.31
N LYS A 149 7.20 -11.31 -26.48
CA LYS A 149 8.12 -12.43 -26.83
C LYS A 149 9.59 -12.15 -26.54
N GLU A 150 9.94 -10.87 -26.32
CA GLU A 150 11.33 -10.45 -26.10
C GLU A 150 11.71 -10.38 -24.61
N VAL A 151 10.72 -10.38 -23.69
CA VAL A 151 10.94 -10.29 -22.24
C VAL A 151 10.21 -11.43 -21.55
N SER A 152 10.95 -12.31 -20.89
CA SER A 152 10.39 -13.47 -20.22
C SER A 152 11.29 -13.90 -19.07
N PHE A 153 10.68 -14.28 -17.94
CA PHE A 153 11.38 -14.75 -16.74
C PHE A 153 10.93 -16.15 -16.33
N ASP A 154 11.87 -16.98 -15.91
CA ASP A 154 11.57 -18.18 -15.14
C ASP A 154 11.22 -17.76 -13.71
N LYS A 155 10.03 -18.12 -13.25
CA LYS A 155 9.60 -17.92 -11.86
C LYS A 155 10.00 -19.13 -11.03
N ILE A 156 10.96 -18.96 -10.13
CA ILE A 156 11.59 -20.03 -9.37
C ILE A 156 11.33 -19.83 -7.88
N GLU A 157 10.72 -20.81 -7.25
CA GLU A 157 10.55 -20.82 -5.80
C GLU A 157 11.87 -21.14 -5.10
N LEU A 158 12.14 -20.45 -3.99
CA LEU A 158 13.36 -20.59 -3.20
C LEU A 158 13.01 -21.21 -1.83
N PRO A 159 13.08 -22.55 -1.68
CA PRO A 159 12.58 -23.24 -0.48
C PRO A 159 13.30 -22.85 0.81
N ASN A 160 14.54 -22.35 0.74
CA ASN A 160 15.31 -21.88 1.91
C ASN A 160 14.99 -20.44 2.29
N ALA A 161 14.16 -19.73 1.53
CA ALA A 161 13.83 -18.32 1.75
C ALA A 161 12.36 -18.12 2.14
N THR A 162 11.83 -19.04 2.95
CA THR A 162 10.49 -18.89 3.57
C THR A 162 10.49 -17.83 4.64
N GLY A 163 9.33 -17.25 4.90
CA GLY A 163 9.10 -16.19 5.88
C GLY A 163 8.63 -14.88 5.23
N ARG A 164 7.95 -14.06 6.03
CA ARG A 164 7.39 -12.77 5.60
C ARG A 164 8.45 -11.68 5.66
N HIS A 165 8.94 -11.27 4.49
CA HIS A 165 9.97 -10.26 4.36
C HIS A 165 9.33 -8.94 3.89
N SER A 166 9.61 -7.86 4.61
CA SER A 166 9.11 -6.51 4.33
C SER A 166 10.01 -5.74 3.36
N SER A 167 11.30 -6.07 3.29
CA SER A 167 12.21 -5.40 2.36
C SER A 167 13.33 -6.30 1.90
N LEU A 168 13.76 -6.12 0.64
CA LEU A 168 14.84 -6.85 -0.01
C LEU A 168 15.89 -5.86 -0.55
N ALA A 169 17.17 -6.15 -0.35
CA ALA A 169 18.25 -5.36 -0.94
C ALA A 169 19.46 -6.23 -1.29
N ILE A 170 20.09 -5.96 -2.44
CA ILE A 170 21.40 -6.51 -2.75
C ILE A 170 22.46 -5.64 -2.05
N GLY A 171 23.22 -6.26 -1.16
CA GLY A 171 24.28 -5.58 -0.43
C GLY A 171 25.52 -5.29 -1.30
N PRO A 172 26.40 -4.38 -0.84
CA PRO A 172 27.64 -4.08 -1.53
C PRO A 172 28.62 -5.27 -1.55
N ASP A 173 28.38 -6.30 -0.74
CA ASP A 173 29.09 -7.58 -0.73
C ASP A 173 28.49 -8.61 -1.73
N GLY A 174 27.50 -8.21 -2.52
CA GLY A 174 26.85 -9.05 -3.53
C GLY A 174 25.92 -10.12 -2.95
N LYS A 175 25.51 -10.00 -1.69
CA LYS A 175 24.55 -10.89 -1.05
C LYS A 175 23.14 -10.28 -1.04
N LEU A 176 22.12 -11.13 -0.96
CA LEU A 176 20.74 -10.68 -0.75
C LEU A 176 20.49 -10.53 0.76
N TYR A 177 20.01 -9.36 1.15
CA TYR A 177 19.52 -9.07 2.48
C TYR A 177 18.01 -8.97 2.46
N ALA A 178 17.35 -9.71 3.33
CA ALA A 178 15.91 -9.79 3.46
C ALA A 178 15.52 -9.41 4.89
N LEU A 179 14.93 -8.23 5.06
CA LEU A 179 14.38 -7.77 6.33
C LEU A 179 13.03 -8.46 6.54
N THR A 180 12.85 -9.17 7.65
CA THR A 180 11.53 -9.70 8.00
C THR A 180 10.67 -8.61 8.65
N ILE A 181 9.34 -8.77 8.56
CA ILE A 181 8.39 -7.87 9.25
C ILE A 181 8.63 -7.80 10.77
N GLY A 182 9.27 -8.81 11.36
CA GLY A 182 9.70 -8.84 12.77
C GLY A 182 11.04 -8.17 13.05
N GLY A 183 11.68 -7.54 12.03
CA GLY A 183 12.95 -6.82 12.17
C GLY A 183 14.20 -7.70 12.18
N ILE A 184 14.08 -8.99 11.89
CA ILE A 184 15.23 -9.91 11.74
C ILE A 184 15.73 -9.78 10.30
N ILE A 185 17.05 -9.67 10.12
CA ILE A 185 17.66 -9.60 8.80
C ILE A 185 18.22 -10.98 8.46
N ARG A 186 17.88 -11.49 7.27
CA ARG A 186 18.44 -12.73 6.71
C ARG A 186 19.38 -12.35 5.56
N ARG A 187 20.63 -12.77 5.63
CA ARG A 187 21.65 -12.52 4.61
C ARG A 187 21.96 -13.80 3.86
N PHE A 188 21.67 -13.83 2.56
CA PHE A 188 21.82 -15.01 1.71
C PHE A 188 22.99 -14.84 0.73
N THR A 189 23.78 -15.89 0.52
CA THR A 189 24.67 -15.96 -0.61
C THR A 189 23.85 -16.22 -1.87
N ILE A 190 24.11 -15.47 -2.95
CA ILE A 190 23.51 -15.70 -4.26
C ILE A 190 24.41 -16.66 -5.03
N ASN A 191 23.86 -17.79 -5.46
CA ASN A 191 24.54 -18.78 -6.30
C ASN A 191 24.66 -18.27 -7.74
N PRO A 192 25.58 -18.83 -8.56
CA PRO A 192 25.76 -18.40 -9.95
C PRO A 192 24.50 -18.53 -10.83
N ASP A 193 23.56 -19.42 -10.48
CA ASP A 193 22.27 -19.58 -11.16
C ASP A 193 21.16 -18.66 -10.60
N GLY A 194 21.49 -17.79 -9.66
CA GLY A 194 20.56 -16.88 -8.98
C GLY A 194 19.81 -17.48 -7.80
N THR A 195 19.88 -18.79 -7.58
CA THR A 195 19.28 -19.40 -6.38
C THR A 195 19.99 -18.94 -5.11
N LEU A 196 19.33 -19.09 -3.97
CA LEU A 196 19.88 -18.66 -2.68
C LEU A 196 20.50 -19.84 -1.94
N GLY A 197 21.68 -19.64 -1.41
CA GLY A 197 22.32 -20.53 -0.44
C GLY A 197 21.70 -20.45 0.95
N SER A 198 22.38 -21.01 1.96
CA SER A 198 21.97 -20.87 3.35
C SER A 198 22.00 -19.42 3.80
N SER A 199 21.04 -19.02 4.64
CA SER A 199 21.02 -17.68 5.23
C SER A 199 21.78 -17.61 6.52
N GLU A 200 22.52 -16.53 6.70
CA GLU A 200 22.95 -16.05 8.00
C GLU A 200 21.83 -15.18 8.60
N ILE A 201 21.56 -15.35 9.89
CA ILE A 201 20.52 -14.61 10.61
C ILE A 201 21.19 -13.51 11.45
N LEU A 202 20.81 -12.26 11.22
CA LEU A 202 21.33 -11.09 11.93
C LEU A 202 20.24 -10.55 12.86
N TYR A 203 20.46 -10.66 14.17
CA TYR A 203 19.55 -10.19 15.21
C TYR A 203 19.87 -8.76 15.69
N SER A 204 20.29 -7.89 14.78
CA SER A 204 20.78 -6.54 15.11
C SER A 204 19.80 -5.75 15.97
N LEU A 205 18.54 -5.61 15.52
CA LEU A 205 17.50 -4.88 16.25
C LEU A 205 17.11 -5.62 17.55
N GLN A 206 16.96 -6.95 17.52
CA GLN A 206 16.55 -7.74 18.67
C GLN A 206 17.57 -7.63 19.82
N ASN A 207 18.86 -7.64 19.49
CA ASN A 207 19.93 -7.50 20.48
C ASN A 207 19.97 -6.08 21.08
N ALA A 208 19.62 -5.05 20.30
CA ALA A 208 19.66 -3.66 20.76
C ALA A 208 18.44 -3.27 21.63
N TYR A 209 17.25 -3.83 21.33
CA TYR A 209 16.00 -3.45 22.01
C TYR A 209 15.51 -4.46 23.08
N GLY A 210 16.36 -5.36 23.49
CA GLY A 210 16.08 -6.38 24.51
C GLY A 210 15.89 -7.77 23.92
N SER A 211 16.44 -8.74 24.59
CA SER A 211 16.63 -10.12 24.13
C SER A 211 15.41 -10.67 23.38
N MET A 212 15.54 -10.79 22.07
CA MET A 212 14.58 -11.39 21.14
C MET A 212 13.24 -10.64 20.96
N GLN A 213 13.14 -9.37 21.37
CA GLN A 213 11.92 -8.59 21.11
C GLN A 213 11.81 -8.23 19.63
N LEU A 214 10.72 -8.64 18.97
CA LEU A 214 10.45 -8.29 17.59
C LEU A 214 10.18 -6.78 17.44
N ARG A 215 10.58 -6.24 16.29
CA ARG A 215 10.32 -4.87 15.87
C ARG A 215 9.55 -4.88 14.55
N LEU A 216 8.45 -4.15 14.45
CA LEU A 216 7.73 -3.99 13.21
C LEU A 216 8.57 -3.11 12.29
N ALA A 217 9.24 -3.75 11.32
CA ALA A 217 10.22 -3.12 10.46
C ALA A 217 9.78 -3.20 8.98
N ILE A 218 9.94 -2.09 8.24
CA ILE A 218 9.51 -2.00 6.83
C ILE A 218 10.67 -1.64 5.90
N GLY A 219 11.29 -0.47 6.06
CA GLY A 219 12.33 0.01 5.16
C GLY A 219 13.71 -0.53 5.51
N PHE A 220 14.47 -0.94 4.48
CA PHE A 220 15.87 -1.33 4.59
C PHE A 220 16.65 -0.85 3.37
N ALA A 221 17.67 -0.05 3.57
CA ALA A 221 18.53 0.42 2.49
C ALA A 221 20.00 0.46 2.92
N PHE A 222 20.91 0.11 2.01
CA PHE A 222 22.33 0.33 2.22
C PHE A 222 22.71 1.81 2.04
N ASP A 223 23.59 2.30 2.91
CA ASP A 223 24.19 3.61 2.76
C ASP A 223 25.02 3.66 1.46
N PRO A 224 24.95 4.73 0.66
CA PRO A 224 25.75 4.85 -0.58
C PRO A 224 27.27 4.78 -0.36
N THR A 225 27.74 4.98 0.87
CA THR A 225 29.15 4.85 1.24
C THR A 225 29.55 3.46 1.70
N ALA A 226 28.58 2.54 1.84
CA ALA A 226 28.84 1.17 2.26
C ALA A 226 29.66 0.42 1.21
N THR A 227 30.57 -0.43 1.70
CA THR A 227 31.41 -1.31 0.87
C THR A 227 31.28 -2.76 1.34
N ALA A 228 31.79 -3.71 0.58
CA ALA A 228 31.78 -5.12 0.95
C ALA A 228 32.47 -5.43 2.29
N THR A 229 33.41 -4.58 2.70
CA THR A 229 34.19 -4.73 3.95
C THR A 229 33.81 -3.72 5.03
N ASN A 230 32.87 -2.81 4.73
CA ASN A 230 32.34 -1.84 5.68
C ASN A 230 30.85 -1.63 5.42
N LEU A 231 30.04 -2.54 5.93
CA LEU A 231 28.60 -2.49 5.75
C LEU A 231 27.99 -1.38 6.60
N VAL A 232 27.16 -0.59 5.98
CA VAL A 232 26.29 0.42 6.62
C VAL A 232 24.92 0.33 6.00
N ALA A 233 23.90 0.15 6.82
CA ALA A 233 22.50 0.08 6.39
C ALA A 233 21.61 0.92 7.29
N TRP A 234 20.41 1.21 6.80
CA TRP A 234 19.40 2.00 7.48
C TRP A 234 18.09 1.20 7.56
N VAL A 235 17.42 1.27 8.70
CA VAL A 235 16.17 0.53 8.94
C VAL A 235 15.14 1.45 9.57
N THR A 236 13.92 1.43 9.04
CA THR A 236 12.75 2.03 9.68
C THR A 236 11.99 0.97 10.48
N HIS A 237 11.61 1.28 11.69
CA HIS A 237 10.89 0.32 12.53
C HIS A 237 10.13 0.98 13.68
N SER A 238 9.24 0.21 14.32
CA SER A 238 8.51 0.56 15.53
C SER A 238 8.33 -0.67 16.42
N SER A 239 7.60 -0.56 17.54
CA SER A 239 7.19 -1.74 18.33
C SER A 239 6.31 -2.68 17.48
N TYR A 240 6.41 -3.98 17.75
CA TYR A 240 5.71 -5.03 17.00
C TYR A 240 4.24 -5.13 17.41
N ILE A 241 3.47 -4.10 17.07
CA ILE A 241 2.05 -3.97 17.37
C ILE A 241 1.31 -3.55 16.11
N PHE A 242 0.39 -4.39 15.62
CA PHE A 242 -0.38 -4.16 14.39
C PHE A 242 -1.72 -3.44 14.61
N ILE A 243 -2.23 -3.42 15.83
CA ILE A 243 -3.51 -2.79 16.18
C ILE A 243 -3.29 -1.92 17.41
N ASN A 244 -3.72 -0.68 17.36
CA ASN A 244 -3.58 0.31 18.42
C ASN A 244 -2.12 0.54 18.87
N GLY A 245 -1.17 0.50 17.92
CA GLY A 245 0.23 0.82 18.18
C GLY A 245 0.39 2.24 18.77
N PRO A 246 1.49 2.50 19.53
CA PRO A 246 1.76 3.83 20.09
C PRO A 246 1.89 4.92 19.02
N GLU A 247 1.45 6.13 19.29
CA GLU A 247 1.43 7.22 18.29
C GLU A 247 2.81 7.73 17.88
N TRP A 248 3.79 7.66 18.80
CA TRP A 248 5.11 8.25 18.66
C TRP A 248 6.19 7.20 18.91
N ASP A 249 6.23 6.18 18.08
CA ASP A 249 7.08 5.00 18.28
C ASP A 249 7.95 4.67 17.05
N GLY A 250 7.75 5.40 15.96
CA GLY A 250 8.54 5.23 14.74
C GLY A 250 10.00 5.62 14.97
N ARG A 251 10.91 4.87 14.35
CA ARG A 251 12.38 5.06 14.43
C ARG A 251 13.02 4.91 13.07
N LEU A 252 14.11 5.65 12.90
CA LEU A 252 15.11 5.41 11.86
C LEU A 252 16.42 5.06 12.55
N THR A 253 16.96 3.89 12.25
CA THR A 253 18.14 3.33 12.90
C THR A 253 19.21 3.01 11.87
N ARG A 254 20.45 3.39 12.15
CA ARG A 254 21.65 3.07 11.37
C ARG A 254 22.30 1.82 11.93
N LEU A 255 22.58 0.86 11.05
CA LEU A 255 23.30 -0.37 11.34
C LEU A 255 24.68 -0.34 10.71
N SER A 256 25.70 -0.90 11.38
CA SER A 256 27.06 -0.98 10.81
C SER A 256 27.84 -2.18 11.34
N GLY A 257 28.98 -2.45 10.70
CA GLY A 257 29.83 -3.60 11.01
C GLY A 257 29.56 -4.80 10.10
N ASP A 258 30.46 -5.78 10.05
CA ASP A 258 30.46 -6.91 9.12
C ASP A 258 29.17 -7.78 9.19
N HIS A 259 28.50 -7.74 10.34
CA HIS A 259 27.23 -8.41 10.61
C HIS A 259 26.12 -7.40 10.95
N LEU A 260 26.29 -6.11 10.60
CA LEU A 260 25.34 -5.03 10.94
C LEU A 260 25.00 -4.98 12.45
N GLN A 261 25.92 -5.40 13.29
CA GLN A 261 25.72 -5.58 14.73
C GLN A 261 25.74 -4.29 15.55
N ASN A 262 26.34 -3.22 15.02
CA ASN A 262 26.37 -1.92 15.68
C ASN A 262 25.11 -1.15 15.36
N VAL A 263 24.26 -0.91 16.34
CA VAL A 263 22.93 -0.32 16.20
C VAL A 263 22.92 1.07 16.81
N GLN A 264 22.54 2.08 16.04
CA GLN A 264 22.43 3.46 16.47
C GLN A 264 21.11 4.08 16.03
N ASP A 265 20.23 4.41 16.96
CA ASP A 265 19.07 5.22 16.69
C ASP A 265 19.51 6.60 16.17
N VAL A 266 18.92 7.01 15.06
CA VAL A 266 19.16 8.32 14.43
C VAL A 266 17.98 9.23 14.65
N LEU A 267 16.76 8.75 14.37
CA LEU A 267 15.51 9.44 14.67
C LEU A 267 14.68 8.58 15.60
N ILE A 268 14.04 9.23 16.57
CA ILE A 268 13.06 8.62 17.47
C ILE A 268 11.78 9.46 17.51
N ASN A 269 10.71 8.84 17.94
CA ASN A 269 9.40 9.48 18.07
C ASN A 269 8.85 10.01 16.73
N LEU A 270 9.09 9.28 15.62
CA LEU A 270 8.33 9.48 14.39
C LEU A 270 6.87 9.05 14.63
N PRO A 271 5.89 9.74 14.03
CA PRO A 271 4.49 9.34 14.17
C PRO A 271 4.22 7.98 13.53
N ARG A 272 3.18 7.31 13.95
CA ARG A 272 2.62 6.13 13.28
C ARG A 272 1.12 6.05 13.49
N SER A 273 0.45 5.39 12.55
CA SER A 273 -0.98 5.11 12.67
C SER A 273 -1.29 4.07 13.77
N ALA A 274 -2.56 3.90 14.03
CA ALA A 274 -3.04 2.82 14.90
C ALA A 274 -2.78 1.42 14.32
N LYS A 275 -2.59 1.31 13.00
CA LYS A 275 -2.43 0.05 12.27
C LYS A 275 -1.05 0.01 11.57
N ASP A 276 -1.06 -0.11 10.25
CA ASP A 276 0.05 -0.44 9.36
C ASP A 276 0.64 0.75 8.57
N HIS A 277 0.11 1.95 8.72
CA HIS A 277 0.78 3.14 8.20
C HIS A 277 1.89 3.58 9.15
N LEU A 278 3.11 3.34 8.77
CA LEU A 278 4.31 3.47 9.59
C LEU A 278 5.30 4.44 8.95
N THR A 279 6.53 4.43 9.45
CA THR A 279 7.70 4.92 8.72
C THR A 279 8.12 3.81 7.77
N ASN A 280 7.98 4.05 6.47
CA ASN A 280 8.06 3.04 5.41
C ASN A 280 9.46 2.98 4.76
N SER A 281 9.55 2.59 3.48
CA SER A 281 10.83 2.41 2.79
C SER A 281 11.66 3.67 2.68
N ILE A 282 12.94 3.46 2.37
CA ILE A 282 14.01 4.44 2.39
C ILE A 282 14.70 4.49 1.04
N ALA A 283 14.97 5.68 0.52
CA ALA A 283 15.84 5.88 -0.63
C ALA A 283 16.82 7.03 -0.42
N PHE A 284 18.04 6.90 -0.93
CA PHE A 284 18.98 8.01 -0.97
C PHE A 284 18.78 8.84 -2.24
N GLY A 285 18.65 10.15 -2.07
CA GLY A 285 18.52 11.07 -3.18
C GLY A 285 19.86 11.42 -3.83
N PRO A 286 19.82 12.09 -5.01
CA PRO A 286 21.02 12.55 -5.71
C PRO A 286 21.82 13.59 -4.90
N ASP A 287 21.19 14.23 -3.94
CA ASP A 287 21.80 15.15 -2.97
C ASP A 287 22.40 14.45 -1.73
N ARG A 288 22.43 13.11 -1.74
CA ARG A 288 22.89 12.23 -0.65
C ARG A 288 22.08 12.33 0.65
N ALA A 289 20.97 13.04 0.65
CA ALA A 289 20.02 13.00 1.75
C ALA A 289 19.22 11.69 1.71
N LEU A 290 18.72 11.30 2.85
CA LEU A 290 17.87 10.14 3.00
C LEU A 290 16.41 10.57 2.92
N TYR A 291 15.64 9.92 2.06
CA TYR A 291 14.21 10.14 1.86
C TYR A 291 13.45 8.92 2.32
N PHE A 292 12.33 9.13 2.98
CA PHE A 292 11.45 8.04 3.39
C PHE A 292 10.01 8.50 3.48
N ALA A 293 9.09 7.58 3.21
CA ALA A 293 7.68 7.85 3.32
C ALA A 293 7.19 7.64 4.77
N GLN A 294 6.33 8.55 5.21
CA GLN A 294 5.69 8.50 6.52
C GLN A 294 4.19 8.42 6.34
N GLY A 295 3.59 7.32 6.75
CA GLY A 295 2.17 7.07 6.55
C GLY A 295 1.25 8.01 7.33
N GLY A 296 0.03 8.20 6.81
CA GLY A 296 -1.04 8.98 7.44
C GLY A 296 -1.69 8.24 8.60
N ASN A 297 -2.30 8.98 9.52
CA ASN A 297 -2.92 8.42 10.72
C ASN A 297 -4.43 8.18 10.58
N SER A 298 -5.05 8.71 9.55
CA SER A 298 -6.48 8.65 9.27
C SER A 298 -6.77 8.18 7.85
N ALA A 299 -8.01 7.91 7.53
CA ALA A 299 -8.43 7.58 6.18
C ALA A 299 -8.27 8.78 5.22
N MET A 300 -8.78 9.97 5.59
CA MET A 300 -8.91 11.12 4.69
C MET A 300 -8.57 12.46 5.37
N GLY A 301 -7.62 12.48 6.32
CA GLY A 301 -7.07 13.71 6.94
C GLY A 301 -7.73 14.12 8.23
N ARG A 302 -8.85 13.52 8.64
CA ARG A 302 -9.51 13.74 9.92
C ARG A 302 -9.80 12.41 10.60
N ALA A 303 -9.72 12.40 11.93
CA ALA A 303 -9.99 11.23 12.76
C ALA A 303 -11.26 10.48 12.37
N ASP A 304 -11.17 9.18 12.20
CA ASP A 304 -12.25 8.27 11.82
C ASP A 304 -12.19 6.97 12.64
N LEU A 305 -13.25 6.16 12.56
CA LEU A 305 -13.36 4.93 13.33
C LEU A 305 -12.39 3.84 12.86
N THR A 306 -12.11 3.79 11.57
CA THR A 306 -11.24 2.77 10.96
C THR A 306 -9.82 2.85 11.51
N TRP A 307 -9.35 4.09 11.77
CA TRP A 307 -8.01 4.39 12.27
C TRP A 307 -8.00 4.74 13.77
N ASN A 308 -8.94 4.18 14.54
CA ASN A 308 -9.05 4.33 15.99
C ASN A 308 -9.16 5.80 16.43
N LYS A 309 -9.84 6.63 15.65
CA LYS A 309 -10.02 8.07 15.88
C LYS A 309 -8.71 8.85 16.08
N ARG A 310 -7.61 8.36 15.48
CA ARG A 310 -6.31 9.03 15.54
C ARG A 310 -6.29 10.24 14.60
N ASN A 311 -5.82 11.37 15.11
CA ASN A 311 -5.61 12.56 14.30
C ASN A 311 -4.33 12.47 13.47
N GLU A 312 -4.27 13.25 12.39
CA GLU A 312 -3.00 13.46 11.70
C GLU A 312 -1.99 14.20 12.60
N HIS A 313 -0.73 13.90 12.41
CA HIS A 313 0.41 14.60 13.00
C HIS A 313 1.13 15.45 11.95
N LEU A 314 1.91 16.43 12.37
CA LEU A 314 2.58 17.35 11.46
C LEU A 314 3.46 16.62 10.42
N LEU A 315 4.10 15.51 10.81
CA LEU A 315 4.97 14.71 9.95
C LEU A 315 4.26 13.54 9.23
N SER A 316 2.98 13.24 9.52
CA SER A 316 2.27 12.13 8.88
C SER A 316 1.80 12.46 7.46
N ALA A 317 1.58 11.44 6.63
CA ALA A 317 1.20 11.54 5.23
C ALA A 317 2.17 12.41 4.40
N THR A 318 3.47 12.07 4.45
CA THR A 318 4.55 12.86 3.83
C THR A 318 5.64 11.99 3.23
N VAL A 319 6.43 12.58 2.34
CA VAL A 319 7.82 12.18 2.12
C VAL A 319 8.69 13.10 2.96
N LEU A 320 9.45 12.52 3.85
CA LEU A 320 10.41 13.22 4.72
C LEU A 320 11.81 13.16 4.10
N ARG A 321 12.60 14.23 4.31
CA ARG A 321 14.00 14.33 3.88
C ARG A 321 14.90 14.59 5.08
N LEU A 322 15.84 13.67 5.32
CA LEU A 322 16.86 13.79 6.36
C LEU A 322 18.21 14.15 5.78
N ASP A 323 18.74 15.29 6.16
CA ASP A 323 20.12 15.69 5.91
C ASP A 323 21.00 15.20 7.07
N VAL A 324 21.62 14.05 6.88
CA VAL A 324 22.46 13.41 7.91
C VAL A 324 23.63 14.31 8.33
N SER A 325 24.12 15.18 7.45
CA SER A 325 25.23 16.09 7.74
C SER A 325 24.87 17.18 8.77
N LYS A 326 23.59 17.46 8.92
CA LYS A 326 23.07 18.44 9.90
C LYS A 326 22.83 17.88 11.30
N LEU A 327 22.90 16.56 11.47
CA LEU A 327 22.72 15.93 12.78
C LEU A 327 23.86 16.33 13.73
N ARG A 328 23.52 16.74 14.95
CA ARG A 328 24.48 17.15 15.98
C ARG A 328 24.42 16.26 17.22
N ILE A 329 23.25 15.79 17.54
CA ILE A 329 22.96 14.92 18.69
C ILE A 329 22.18 13.72 18.19
N LEU A 330 22.52 12.53 18.66
CA LEU A 330 21.82 11.27 18.35
C LEU A 330 21.38 10.59 19.64
N PRO A 331 20.17 10.00 19.65
CA PRO A 331 19.14 10.14 18.61
C PRO A 331 18.52 11.55 18.61
N LEU A 332 18.09 12.01 17.42
CA LEU A 332 17.26 13.20 17.31
C LEU A 332 15.81 12.84 17.63
N ASP A 333 15.24 13.48 18.65
CA ASP A 333 13.81 13.39 18.94
C ASP A 333 13.03 14.31 18.00
N VAL A 334 12.16 13.71 17.14
CA VAL A 334 11.38 14.44 16.14
C VAL A 334 9.90 14.58 16.50
N LYS A 335 9.55 14.37 17.77
CA LYS A 335 8.19 14.59 18.26
C LYS A 335 7.80 16.05 18.14
N THR A 336 6.73 16.30 17.43
CA THR A 336 6.24 17.66 17.12
C THR A 336 5.31 18.20 18.23
N PRO A 337 5.04 19.54 18.26
CA PRO A 337 4.33 20.17 19.38
C PRO A 337 2.93 19.62 19.68
N GLU A 338 2.18 19.22 18.67
CA GLU A 338 0.84 18.61 18.85
C GLU A 338 0.89 17.27 19.61
N GLY A 339 2.03 16.60 19.58
CA GLY A 339 2.31 15.39 20.37
C GLY A 339 2.96 15.69 21.73
N GLY A 340 3.15 16.95 22.09
CA GLY A 340 3.87 17.38 23.30
C GLY A 340 5.38 17.39 23.16
N GLY A 341 5.93 17.29 21.94
CA GLY A 341 7.35 17.47 21.65
C GLY A 341 7.72 18.92 21.33
N THR A 342 8.93 19.12 20.81
CA THR A 342 9.45 20.48 20.49
C THR A 342 10.05 20.55 19.09
N TYR A 343 9.98 19.47 18.31
CA TYR A 343 10.60 19.43 16.98
C TYR A 343 9.83 20.31 16.00
N ASN A 344 10.57 21.17 15.28
CA ASN A 344 10.01 22.03 14.24
C ASN A 344 10.66 21.72 12.88
N PRO A 345 9.97 21.02 11.96
CA PRO A 345 10.48 20.67 10.65
C PRO A 345 10.65 21.88 9.71
N TYR A 346 10.06 23.03 10.05
CA TYR A 346 10.16 24.27 9.29
C TYR A 346 11.35 25.14 9.69
N SER A 347 12.09 24.76 10.72
CA SER A 347 13.30 25.47 11.12
C SER A 347 14.34 25.44 9.97
N PRO A 348 15.00 26.55 9.63
CA PRO A 348 15.98 26.61 8.54
C PRO A 348 17.14 25.60 8.69
N ASN A 349 17.46 25.24 9.92
CA ASN A 349 18.53 24.30 10.24
C ASN A 349 18.03 22.90 10.60
N ALA A 350 16.73 22.61 10.45
CA ALA A 350 16.18 21.29 10.75
C ALA A 350 16.88 20.20 9.92
N PRO A 351 17.42 19.15 10.57
CA PRO A 351 17.96 18.00 9.84
C PRO A 351 16.88 17.24 9.09
N LEU A 352 15.72 17.04 9.71
CA LEU A 352 14.57 16.37 9.13
C LEU A 352 13.55 17.44 8.68
N THR A 353 13.17 17.41 7.43
CA THR A 353 12.22 18.35 6.82
C THR A 353 11.12 17.61 6.06
N ILE A 354 9.97 18.25 5.87
CA ILE A 354 8.92 17.76 4.97
C ILE A 354 9.34 18.10 3.54
N TYR A 355 9.59 17.08 2.73
CA TYR A 355 9.94 17.26 1.31
C TYR A 355 8.70 17.48 0.47
N ALA A 356 7.68 16.64 0.69
CA ALA A 356 6.36 16.72 0.06
C ALA A 356 5.29 16.18 1.02
N SER A 357 4.04 16.58 0.81
CA SER A 357 2.93 16.29 1.71
C SER A 357 1.72 15.73 0.96
N GLY A 358 0.72 15.26 1.71
CA GLY A 358 -0.50 14.70 1.12
C GLY A 358 -0.32 13.30 0.52
N ILE A 359 0.75 12.60 0.86
CA ILE A 359 1.05 11.24 0.43
C ILE A 359 0.58 10.28 1.54
N ARG A 360 -0.63 9.73 1.38
CA ARG A 360 -1.36 9.01 2.43
C ARG A 360 -0.58 7.84 3.01
N ASN A 361 -0.20 6.89 2.17
CA ASN A 361 0.64 5.76 2.56
C ASN A 361 1.37 5.22 1.34
N ALA A 362 2.63 5.55 1.21
CA ALA A 362 3.52 4.98 0.23
C ALA A 362 4.37 3.92 0.91
N TYR A 363 4.28 2.67 0.46
CA TYR A 363 5.13 1.61 0.97
C TYR A 363 6.57 1.82 0.59
N ASP A 364 6.82 2.22 -0.68
CA ASP A 364 8.15 2.40 -1.24
C ASP A 364 8.29 3.70 -2.04
N LEU A 365 9.51 4.03 -2.43
CA LEU A 365 9.85 5.22 -3.21
C LEU A 365 11.15 5.00 -4.00
N VAL A 366 11.18 5.51 -5.24
CA VAL A 366 12.30 5.31 -6.16
C VAL A 366 12.86 6.64 -6.67
N TRP A 367 14.11 6.94 -6.34
CA TRP A 367 14.90 7.92 -7.08
C TRP A 367 15.35 7.29 -8.41
N HIS A 368 14.68 7.68 -9.48
CA HIS A 368 14.95 7.20 -10.82
C HIS A 368 16.18 7.90 -11.44
N SER A 369 16.89 7.21 -12.35
CA SER A 369 18.07 7.74 -13.03
C SER A 369 17.79 8.99 -13.89
N ASN A 370 16.51 9.27 -14.22
CA ASN A 370 16.10 10.52 -14.88
C ASN A 370 16.03 11.73 -13.92
N GLY A 371 16.40 11.56 -12.64
CA GLY A 371 16.46 12.62 -11.63
C GLY A 371 15.14 12.90 -10.91
N ASN A 372 14.08 12.11 -11.13
CA ASN A 372 12.79 12.28 -10.47
C ASN A 372 12.57 11.22 -9.37
N LEU A 373 11.80 11.60 -8.36
CA LEU A 373 11.32 10.72 -7.31
C LEU A 373 9.91 10.22 -7.65
N TYR A 374 9.75 8.91 -7.86
CA TYR A 374 8.47 8.27 -8.07
C TYR A 374 8.04 7.54 -6.80
N VAL A 375 6.77 7.73 -6.43
CA VAL A 375 6.22 7.25 -5.15
C VAL A 375 4.85 6.62 -5.40
N PRO A 376 4.77 5.29 -5.47
CA PRO A 376 3.48 4.59 -5.50
C PRO A 376 2.79 4.76 -4.15
N THR A 377 1.49 5.06 -4.17
CA THR A 377 0.77 5.50 -2.96
C THR A 377 -0.63 4.90 -2.93
N ASN A 378 -0.99 4.35 -1.79
CA ASN A 378 -2.31 3.78 -1.55
C ASN A 378 -3.35 4.87 -1.27
N GLY A 379 -4.46 4.84 -1.99
CA GLY A 379 -5.65 5.64 -1.75
C GLY A 379 -6.40 5.23 -0.49
N SER A 380 -7.48 5.90 -0.17
CA SER A 380 -8.31 5.59 0.99
C SER A 380 -9.53 4.77 0.61
N ALA A 381 -9.86 3.80 1.44
CA ALA A 381 -11.19 3.19 1.43
C ALA A 381 -12.27 4.22 1.77
N ALA A 382 -13.51 3.96 1.32
CA ALA A 382 -14.69 4.73 1.69
C ALA A 382 -14.89 4.80 3.22
N GLY A 383 -15.61 5.82 3.70
CA GLY A 383 -15.96 5.99 5.12
C GLY A 383 -15.06 6.94 5.90
N GLY A 384 -14.09 7.58 5.25
CA GLY A 384 -13.21 8.58 5.87
C GLY A 384 -13.86 9.95 6.08
N ASN A 385 -13.15 10.82 6.80
CA ASN A 385 -13.56 12.19 7.06
C ASN A 385 -12.48 13.17 6.62
N THR A 386 -12.85 14.31 6.01
CA THR A 386 -11.93 15.40 5.71
C THR A 386 -12.07 16.56 6.69
N PRO A 387 -11.01 17.35 6.94
CA PRO A 387 -11.09 18.53 7.81
C PRO A 387 -11.75 19.73 7.11
N ALA A 388 -12.40 20.62 7.90
CA ALA A 388 -12.75 21.95 7.43
C ALA A 388 -11.53 22.87 7.45
N SER A 389 -11.50 23.87 6.55
CA SER A 389 -10.42 24.83 6.52
C SER A 389 -10.42 25.76 7.74
N VAL A 390 -9.21 26.15 8.18
CA VAL A 390 -8.96 27.14 9.24
C VAL A 390 -8.02 28.19 8.68
N GLU A 391 -8.51 29.44 8.57
CA GLU A 391 -7.72 30.57 8.09
C GLU A 391 -6.50 30.80 8.98
N GLY A 392 -5.39 31.19 8.39
CA GLY A 392 -4.15 31.50 9.10
C GLY A 392 -3.31 30.28 9.51
N THR A 393 -3.71 29.04 9.16
CA THR A 393 -2.89 27.86 9.45
C THR A 393 -1.55 27.92 8.71
N LEU A 394 -0.44 27.70 9.41
CA LEU A 394 0.90 27.68 8.83
C LEU A 394 1.08 26.50 7.86
N ARG A 395 1.60 26.78 6.68
CA ARG A 395 1.85 25.79 5.60
C ARG A 395 3.33 25.38 5.52
N PRO A 396 3.65 24.25 4.88
CA PRO A 396 5.02 23.76 4.74
C PRO A 396 5.97 24.72 4.01
N ASP A 397 5.47 25.58 3.15
CA ASP A 397 6.22 26.60 2.42
C ASP A 397 6.45 27.90 3.22
N GLY A 398 5.96 27.96 4.46
CA GLY A 398 6.05 29.13 5.33
C GLY A 398 4.94 30.15 5.10
N SER A 399 4.06 29.96 4.15
CA SER A 399 2.85 30.76 3.96
C SER A 399 1.79 30.42 5.02
N HIS A 400 0.69 31.16 5.02
CA HIS A 400 -0.48 30.85 5.85
C HIS A 400 -1.67 30.59 4.94
N TYR A 401 -2.53 29.65 5.34
CA TYR A 401 -3.75 29.37 4.61
C TYR A 401 -4.65 30.60 4.58
N ASN A 402 -4.92 31.09 3.38
CA ASN A 402 -5.82 32.21 3.08
C ASN A 402 -6.73 31.88 1.88
N GLY A 403 -6.87 30.59 1.59
CA GLY A 403 -7.70 30.09 0.50
C GLY A 403 -9.21 30.14 0.80
N PRO A 404 -10.03 29.63 -0.12
CA PRO A 404 -11.48 29.53 0.08
C PRO A 404 -11.83 28.69 1.32
N VAL A 405 -13.04 28.93 1.85
CA VAL A 405 -13.59 28.06 2.90
C VAL A 405 -13.87 26.68 2.31
N VAL A 406 -13.22 25.66 2.85
CA VAL A 406 -13.42 24.25 2.48
C VAL A 406 -14.27 23.60 3.59
N PRO A 407 -15.42 22.98 3.26
CA PRO A 407 -16.24 22.30 4.27
C PRO A 407 -15.57 20.98 4.69
N ALA A 408 -15.81 20.55 5.91
CA ALA A 408 -15.51 19.18 6.32
C ALA A 408 -16.47 18.22 5.62
N LEU A 409 -15.95 17.10 5.14
CA LEU A 409 -16.76 15.97 4.72
C LEU A 409 -16.79 14.92 5.83
N THR A 410 -17.88 14.18 5.90
CA THR A 410 -18.04 13.10 6.88
C THR A 410 -18.54 11.85 6.17
N ASN A 411 -17.87 10.74 6.42
CA ASN A 411 -18.23 9.46 5.85
C ASN A 411 -18.26 9.49 4.31
N VAL A 412 -17.18 9.98 3.71
CA VAL A 412 -17.01 10.03 2.25
C VAL A 412 -17.21 8.63 1.66
N GLN A 413 -18.14 8.51 0.72
CA GLN A 413 -18.56 7.21 0.18
C GLN A 413 -17.67 6.70 -0.95
N GLU A 414 -16.84 7.54 -1.49
CA GLU A 414 -15.96 7.21 -2.61
C GLU A 414 -14.64 6.62 -2.11
N THR A 415 -14.28 5.43 -2.63
CA THR A 415 -12.94 4.86 -2.48
C THR A 415 -11.97 5.63 -3.38
N GLN A 416 -10.89 6.12 -2.80
CA GLN A 416 -9.88 6.86 -3.54
C GLN A 416 -8.95 5.92 -4.31
N HIS A 417 -8.60 6.29 -5.54
CA HIS A 417 -7.67 5.52 -6.36
C HIS A 417 -6.26 5.47 -5.76
N ASP A 418 -5.54 4.42 -6.05
CA ASP A 418 -4.11 4.31 -5.81
C ASP A 418 -3.35 4.99 -6.95
N TYR A 419 -2.35 5.80 -6.62
CA TYR A 419 -1.64 6.61 -7.61
C TYR A 419 -0.13 6.41 -7.57
N LEU A 420 0.53 6.54 -8.72
CA LEU A 420 1.94 6.86 -8.79
C LEU A 420 2.12 8.36 -8.83
N PHE A 421 2.81 8.92 -7.86
CA PHE A 421 3.19 10.32 -7.88
C PHE A 421 4.64 10.51 -8.34
N LYS A 422 4.86 11.50 -9.19
CA LYS A 422 6.18 12.09 -9.42
C LYS A 422 6.35 13.21 -8.41
N VAL A 423 7.10 12.94 -7.36
CA VAL A 423 7.14 13.80 -6.18
C VAL A 423 8.16 14.93 -6.32
N MET A 424 7.67 16.15 -6.18
CA MET A 424 8.46 17.37 -6.21
C MET A 424 8.49 18.02 -4.83
N LYS A 425 9.59 18.69 -4.52
CA LYS A 425 9.72 19.46 -3.27
C LYS A 425 8.59 20.50 -3.14
N GLY A 426 7.92 20.51 -1.98
CA GLY A 426 6.81 21.43 -1.68
C GLY A 426 5.49 21.08 -2.37
N GLY A 427 5.41 19.96 -3.09
CA GLY A 427 4.16 19.47 -3.66
C GLY A 427 3.22 18.88 -2.59
N TYR A 428 1.93 19.07 -2.80
CA TYR A 428 0.84 18.42 -2.05
C TYR A 428 0.15 17.40 -2.95
N TYR A 429 -0.10 16.18 -2.44
CA TYR A 429 -0.54 15.03 -3.23
C TYR A 429 -1.89 14.44 -2.79
N GLY A 430 -2.71 15.23 -2.09
CA GLY A 430 -4.13 14.98 -1.97
C GLY A 430 -4.63 14.43 -0.64
N HIS A 431 -3.78 13.93 0.28
CA HIS A 431 -4.25 13.53 1.62
C HIS A 431 -4.23 14.73 2.57
N PRO A 432 -5.40 15.21 3.05
CA PRO A 432 -5.47 16.42 3.88
C PRO A 432 -4.74 16.28 5.22
N ASN A 433 -4.17 17.40 5.67
CA ASN A 433 -3.67 17.51 7.03
C ASN A 433 -3.92 18.93 7.57
N PRO A 434 -4.83 19.09 8.56
CA PRO A 434 -5.22 20.39 9.08
C PRO A 434 -4.08 21.14 9.79
N LEU A 435 -3.05 20.42 10.28
CA LEU A 435 -1.88 21.03 10.92
C LEU A 435 -0.95 21.72 9.92
N ARG A 436 -1.12 21.45 8.62
CA ARG A 436 -0.34 22.05 7.53
C ARG A 436 -1.15 22.97 6.63
N GLY A 437 -2.41 23.27 6.99
CA GLY A 437 -3.30 24.06 6.13
C GLY A 437 -3.63 23.36 4.79
N GLU A 438 -3.64 22.03 4.77
CA GLU A 438 -3.97 21.19 3.63
C GLU A 438 -5.35 20.59 3.87
N TYR A 439 -6.38 21.11 3.18
CA TYR A 439 -7.78 20.82 3.50
C TYR A 439 -8.54 20.09 2.42
N VAL A 440 -8.13 20.26 1.15
CA VAL A 440 -8.83 19.68 0.01
C VAL A 440 -8.23 18.32 -0.31
N MET A 441 -9.07 17.28 -0.28
CA MET A 441 -8.67 15.94 -0.68
C MET A 441 -8.53 15.87 -2.20
N ASN A 442 -7.42 15.30 -2.67
CA ASN A 442 -7.07 15.13 -4.08
C ASN A 442 -7.29 16.41 -4.91
N GLY A 443 -7.97 16.31 -6.04
CA GLY A 443 -8.28 17.42 -6.94
C GLY A 443 -9.46 18.31 -6.53
N GLY A 444 -10.08 18.07 -5.37
CA GLY A 444 -11.32 18.75 -5.00
C GLY A 444 -12.49 18.32 -5.89
N ASN A 445 -13.40 19.24 -6.21
CA ASN A 445 -14.51 19.06 -7.15
C ASN A 445 -14.70 20.35 -7.98
N PRO A 446 -13.71 20.70 -8.86
CA PRO A 446 -13.73 21.98 -9.56
C PRO A 446 -14.76 22.06 -10.69
N THR A 447 -15.21 20.93 -11.23
CA THR A 447 -16.09 20.85 -12.39
C THR A 447 -17.21 19.84 -12.20
N SER A 448 -18.22 19.87 -13.06
CA SER A 448 -19.27 18.84 -13.11
C SER A 448 -18.85 17.58 -13.91
N ALA A 449 -17.63 17.57 -14.45
CA ALA A 449 -17.09 16.43 -15.19
C ALA A 449 -16.43 15.46 -14.21
N LYS A 450 -16.75 14.16 -14.34
CA LYS A 450 -16.10 13.14 -13.51
C LYS A 450 -14.65 12.92 -13.93
N ASP A 451 -13.75 13.13 -12.98
CA ASP A 451 -12.31 12.83 -13.07
C ASP A 451 -11.92 11.96 -11.88
N SER A 452 -11.11 10.94 -12.06
CA SER A 452 -10.66 10.05 -10.97
C SER A 452 -9.92 10.76 -9.83
N ALA A 453 -9.42 11.98 -10.06
CA ALA A 453 -8.81 12.80 -9.03
C ALA A 453 -9.79 13.77 -8.36
N GLU A 454 -11.03 13.87 -8.80
CA GLU A 454 -12.07 14.69 -8.18
C GLU A 454 -12.81 13.90 -7.10
N VAL A 455 -13.37 14.60 -6.13
CA VAL A 455 -14.10 14.04 -4.99
C VAL A 455 -15.51 14.62 -5.00
N ASP A 456 -16.46 13.85 -5.52
CA ASP A 456 -17.84 14.27 -5.75
C ASP A 456 -18.58 14.73 -4.48
N ASP A 457 -18.12 14.31 -3.29
CA ASP A 457 -18.71 14.73 -2.00
C ASP A 457 -18.45 16.21 -1.68
N TYR A 458 -17.45 16.87 -2.31
CA TYR A 458 -17.30 18.33 -2.18
C TYR A 458 -18.34 19.08 -3.05
N PRO A 459 -18.77 20.28 -2.63
CA PRO A 459 -19.55 21.15 -3.50
C PRO A 459 -18.82 21.42 -4.82
N GLU A 460 -19.58 21.38 -5.94
CA GLU A 460 -19.04 21.76 -7.27
C GLU A 460 -18.43 23.17 -7.20
N GLY A 461 -17.25 23.34 -7.81
CA GLY A 461 -16.45 24.55 -7.74
C GLY A 461 -15.41 24.56 -6.61
N THR A 462 -15.32 23.48 -5.80
CA THR A 462 -14.23 23.32 -4.82
C THR A 462 -12.92 23.09 -5.55
N LEU A 463 -12.06 24.11 -5.60
CA LEU A 463 -10.77 24.06 -6.28
C LEU A 463 -9.78 23.19 -5.50
N PRO A 464 -8.85 22.51 -6.20
CA PRO A 464 -7.75 21.81 -5.54
C PRO A 464 -6.87 22.77 -4.74
N ASP A 465 -6.10 22.24 -3.80
CA ASP A 465 -5.08 23.03 -3.09
C ASP A 465 -4.09 23.66 -4.08
N ALA A 466 -3.62 24.88 -3.80
CA ALA A 466 -2.70 25.62 -4.68
C ALA A 466 -1.39 24.85 -4.94
N ASN A 467 -0.95 24.03 -4.00
CA ASN A 467 0.25 23.19 -4.12
C ASN A 467 -0.03 21.78 -4.61
N TRP A 468 -1.30 21.46 -4.91
CA TRP A 468 -1.68 20.15 -5.40
C TRP A 468 -0.97 19.79 -6.70
N ARG A 469 -0.53 18.53 -6.77
CA ARG A 469 0.09 17.93 -7.96
C ARG A 469 -0.65 16.66 -8.32
N ARG A 470 -1.05 16.59 -9.59
CA ARG A 470 -1.75 15.42 -10.13
C ARG A 470 -0.81 14.20 -10.17
N TYR A 471 -1.39 13.02 -10.19
CA TYR A 471 -0.68 11.75 -10.37
C TYR A 471 0.00 11.65 -11.76
N SER A 472 1.05 10.84 -11.83
CA SER A 472 1.69 10.44 -13.10
C SER A 472 1.10 9.16 -13.67
N PHE A 473 0.52 8.30 -12.82
CA PHE A 473 -0.19 7.10 -13.24
C PHE A 473 -1.30 6.77 -12.24
N ASP A 474 -2.43 6.28 -12.77
CA ASP A 474 -3.59 5.85 -11.99
C ASP A 474 -3.64 4.32 -11.99
N PHE A 475 -3.40 3.71 -10.84
CA PHE A 475 -3.52 2.27 -10.65
C PHE A 475 -4.98 1.82 -10.50
N GLN A 476 -5.92 2.74 -10.38
CA GLN A 476 -7.31 2.51 -9.99
C GLN A 476 -7.47 2.08 -8.52
N ASN A 477 -8.64 1.55 -8.15
CA ASN A 477 -8.94 1.20 -6.77
C ASN A 477 -8.24 -0.08 -6.31
N ASN A 478 -7.76 -0.08 -5.06
CA ASN A 478 -7.38 -1.26 -4.29
C ASN A 478 -6.30 -2.14 -4.94
N LYS A 479 -5.34 -1.55 -5.63
CA LYS A 479 -4.19 -2.28 -6.19
C LYS A 479 -3.07 -2.46 -5.18
N SER A 480 -3.01 -1.55 -4.19
CA SER A 480 -1.92 -1.49 -3.20
C SER A 480 -0.55 -1.57 -3.88
N PRO A 481 -0.17 -0.53 -4.64
CA PRO A 481 1.15 -0.50 -5.25
C PRO A 481 2.18 -0.28 -4.16
N ASP A 482 3.04 -1.29 -3.93
CA ASP A 482 3.98 -1.32 -2.82
C ASP A 482 5.43 -1.26 -3.30
N GLY A 483 6.22 -2.32 -3.15
CA GLY A 483 7.63 -2.33 -3.53
C GLY A 483 7.87 -1.92 -4.97
N SER A 484 8.89 -1.13 -5.20
CA SER A 484 9.16 -0.54 -6.51
C SER A 484 10.66 -0.37 -6.78
N ILE A 485 11.08 -0.62 -8.02
CA ILE A 485 12.45 -0.42 -8.48
C ILE A 485 12.48 0.22 -9.87
N GLU A 486 13.58 0.90 -10.18
CA GLU A 486 14.02 1.12 -11.56
C GLU A 486 14.84 -0.09 -12.01
N TYR A 487 14.42 -0.77 -13.08
CA TYR A 487 15.19 -1.86 -13.66
C TYR A 487 16.41 -1.31 -14.43
N LYS A 488 17.62 -1.74 -14.06
CA LYS A 488 18.88 -1.16 -14.55
C LYS A 488 19.71 -2.09 -15.43
N SER A 489 19.44 -3.39 -15.40
CA SER A 489 20.17 -4.38 -16.21
C SER A 489 20.00 -4.15 -17.71
N ASN A 490 21.00 -4.60 -18.48
CA ASN A 490 20.94 -4.66 -19.95
C ASN A 490 20.37 -5.96 -20.50
N THR A 491 19.81 -6.84 -19.66
CA THR A 491 19.12 -8.04 -20.11
C THR A 491 18.02 -7.70 -21.11
N PHE A 492 17.66 -8.64 -21.96
CA PHE A 492 16.68 -8.44 -23.04
C PHE A 492 17.05 -7.25 -23.96
N ASN A 493 18.37 -7.07 -24.23
CA ASN A 493 18.87 -5.94 -25.01
C ASN A 493 18.45 -4.57 -24.46
N GLY A 494 18.22 -4.49 -23.13
CA GLY A 494 17.80 -3.25 -22.46
C GLY A 494 16.32 -2.93 -22.56
N ALA A 495 15.45 -3.85 -22.99
CA ALA A 495 14.02 -3.60 -23.18
C ALA A 495 13.29 -3.16 -21.90
N LEU A 496 13.77 -3.54 -20.71
CA LEU A 496 13.25 -3.10 -19.42
C LEU A 496 14.08 -1.97 -18.79
N LYS A 497 15.25 -1.65 -19.32
CA LYS A 497 16.14 -0.67 -18.70
C LYS A 497 15.50 0.70 -18.59
N GLY A 498 15.55 1.30 -17.39
CA GLY A 498 14.93 2.59 -17.09
C GLY A 498 13.41 2.53 -16.95
N LYS A 499 12.82 1.35 -16.87
CA LYS A 499 11.40 1.20 -16.53
C LYS A 499 11.24 1.01 -15.03
N LEU A 500 10.12 1.49 -14.49
CA LEU A 500 9.70 1.21 -13.13
C LEU A 500 8.98 -0.15 -13.10
N LEU A 501 9.39 -1.02 -12.20
CA LEU A 501 8.70 -2.26 -11.87
C LEU A 501 8.08 -2.08 -10.49
N ILE A 502 6.76 -2.25 -10.39
CA ILE A 502 6.00 -2.00 -9.16
C ILE A 502 5.13 -3.21 -8.87
N VAL A 503 5.22 -3.77 -7.67
CA VAL A 503 4.33 -4.84 -7.23
C VAL A 503 2.96 -4.28 -6.89
N ARG A 504 1.88 -5.03 -7.23
CA ARG A 504 0.51 -4.74 -6.80
C ARG A 504 0.06 -5.82 -5.84
N TYR A 505 -0.06 -5.45 -4.56
CA TYR A 505 -0.25 -6.36 -3.43
C TYR A 505 -1.69 -6.86 -3.28
N SER A 506 -2.69 -5.96 -3.28
CA SER A 506 -4.07 -6.31 -2.91
C SER A 506 -4.91 -6.84 -4.06
N GLN A 507 -4.63 -6.40 -5.27
CA GLN A 507 -5.32 -6.84 -6.48
C GLN A 507 -4.32 -6.96 -7.62
N ASN A 508 -4.56 -7.89 -8.51
CA ASN A 508 -3.68 -8.34 -9.59
C ASN A 508 -2.56 -9.31 -9.13
N ASP A 509 -1.98 -9.16 -7.94
CA ASP A 509 -0.90 -10.03 -7.44
C ASP A 509 0.21 -10.21 -8.47
N ASP A 510 0.72 -9.10 -8.99
CA ASP A 510 1.62 -9.06 -10.12
C ASP A 510 2.66 -7.93 -10.02
N ILE A 511 3.48 -7.78 -11.06
CA ILE A 511 4.41 -6.69 -11.25
C ILE A 511 3.99 -5.91 -12.50
N ILE A 512 3.50 -4.68 -12.33
CA ILE A 512 3.27 -3.78 -13.45
C ILE A 512 4.58 -3.10 -13.87
N THR A 513 4.75 -2.91 -15.17
CA THR A 513 5.89 -2.19 -15.74
C THR A 513 5.44 -0.84 -16.27
N LEU A 514 6.03 0.25 -15.76
CA LEU A 514 5.72 1.61 -16.18
C LEU A 514 6.93 2.24 -16.86
N THR A 515 6.66 3.03 -17.91
CA THR A 515 7.71 3.70 -18.71
C THR A 515 7.67 5.19 -18.45
N PRO A 516 8.61 5.76 -17.66
CA PRO A 516 8.79 7.20 -17.57
C PRO A 516 9.28 7.78 -18.89
N GLY A 517 8.79 8.96 -19.28
CA GLY A 517 9.23 9.59 -20.52
C GLY A 517 8.50 10.88 -20.86
N GLY A 518 8.66 11.34 -22.11
CA GLY A 518 8.13 12.61 -22.56
C GLY A 518 8.86 13.82 -21.94
N PRO A 519 8.42 15.05 -22.27
CA PRO A 519 9.07 16.29 -21.82
C PRO A 519 9.09 16.45 -20.30
N ASN A 520 8.04 15.93 -19.63
CA ASN A 520 7.85 16.06 -18.19
C ASN A 520 8.32 14.82 -17.41
N GLN A 521 8.81 13.78 -18.09
CA GLN A 521 9.14 12.50 -17.46
C GLN A 521 7.94 11.88 -16.69
N ASP A 522 6.74 12.04 -17.22
CA ASP A 522 5.53 11.36 -16.77
C ASP A 522 5.50 9.92 -17.26
N ILE A 523 4.51 9.13 -16.85
CA ILE A 523 4.35 7.78 -17.38
C ILE A 523 3.70 7.84 -18.75
N ILE A 524 4.43 7.38 -19.77
CA ILE A 524 4.00 7.37 -21.18
C ILE A 524 3.58 5.99 -21.67
N GLY A 525 3.70 4.97 -20.84
CA GLY A 525 3.28 3.62 -21.20
C GLY A 525 3.32 2.68 -20.01
N SER A 526 2.44 1.68 -20.03
CA SER A 526 2.36 0.62 -19.04
C SER A 526 2.28 -0.75 -19.70
N ILE A 527 2.76 -1.77 -19.02
CA ILE A 527 2.66 -3.18 -19.41
C ILE A 527 2.14 -3.93 -18.18
N GLU A 528 0.99 -4.57 -18.31
CA GLU A 528 0.41 -5.39 -17.26
C GLU A 528 1.28 -6.63 -16.96
N GLY A 529 1.31 -7.06 -15.69
CA GLY A 529 2.12 -8.20 -15.28
C GLY A 529 1.76 -9.50 -16.01
N SER A 530 0.49 -9.69 -16.35
CA SER A 530 0.02 -10.82 -17.16
C SER A 530 0.61 -10.87 -18.58
N SER A 531 1.13 -9.74 -19.09
CA SER A 531 1.75 -9.64 -20.42
C SER A 531 3.25 -9.97 -20.43
N ILE A 532 3.87 -10.15 -19.28
CA ILE A 532 5.28 -10.58 -19.14
C ILE A 532 5.29 -11.89 -18.38
N GLU A 533 5.82 -12.95 -19.02
CA GLU A 533 5.92 -14.25 -18.37
C GLU A 533 6.80 -14.18 -17.11
N GLY A 534 6.27 -14.67 -15.99
CA GLY A 534 6.89 -14.58 -14.67
C GLY A 534 6.42 -13.42 -13.78
N PHE A 535 5.74 -12.40 -14.34
CA PHE A 535 5.35 -11.19 -13.59
C PHE A 535 3.96 -11.27 -12.93
N SER A 536 3.23 -12.37 -13.05
CA SER A 536 1.89 -12.54 -12.45
C SER A 536 1.77 -13.82 -11.62
N GLY A 537 0.70 -13.96 -10.86
CA GLY A 537 0.41 -15.14 -10.04
C GLY A 537 1.33 -15.23 -8.81
N PHE A 538 1.62 -14.11 -8.16
CA PHE A 538 2.20 -14.06 -6.83
C PHE A 538 1.10 -14.20 -5.76
N VAL A 539 1.49 -14.24 -4.50
CA VAL A 539 0.57 -14.21 -3.36
C VAL A 539 0.97 -13.07 -2.46
N ASP A 540 0.23 -11.96 -2.51
CA ASP A 540 0.51 -10.71 -1.82
C ASP A 540 1.99 -10.28 -2.00
N PRO A 541 2.45 -9.94 -3.21
CA PRO A 541 3.83 -9.51 -3.45
C PRO A 541 4.05 -8.15 -2.79
N LEU A 542 5.09 -8.04 -1.93
CA LEU A 542 5.25 -6.86 -1.08
C LEU A 542 6.45 -5.99 -1.47
N ASP A 543 7.59 -6.61 -1.81
CA ASP A 543 8.80 -5.90 -2.18
C ASP A 543 9.60 -6.65 -3.23
N LEU A 544 10.48 -5.96 -3.95
CA LEU A 544 11.35 -6.54 -4.96
C LEU A 544 12.70 -5.85 -5.03
N THR A 545 13.73 -6.59 -5.44
CA THR A 545 15.06 -6.04 -5.70
C THR A 545 15.70 -6.71 -6.91
N GLU A 546 16.55 -5.96 -7.63
CA GLU A 546 17.27 -6.42 -8.83
C GLU A 546 18.73 -6.73 -8.52
N ASP A 547 19.23 -7.87 -8.97
CA ASP A 547 20.65 -8.04 -9.20
C ASP A 547 21.00 -7.49 -10.59
N VAL A 548 21.48 -6.27 -10.63
CA VAL A 548 21.77 -5.52 -11.87
C VAL A 548 22.73 -6.27 -12.81
N LYS A 549 23.63 -7.10 -12.28
CA LYS A 549 24.63 -7.84 -13.09
C LYS A 549 24.00 -8.95 -13.91
N THR A 550 23.02 -9.64 -13.34
CA THR A 550 22.38 -10.79 -13.95
C THR A 550 21.00 -10.48 -14.53
N GLY A 551 20.37 -9.38 -14.07
CA GLY A 551 18.99 -9.03 -14.36
C GLY A 551 17.98 -9.86 -13.57
N ASN A 552 18.44 -10.69 -12.63
CA ASN A 552 17.56 -11.43 -11.73
C ASN A 552 16.78 -10.46 -10.83
N ILE A 553 15.51 -10.77 -10.60
CA ILE A 553 14.67 -10.03 -9.66
C ILE A 553 14.27 -10.98 -8.54
N TYR A 554 14.46 -10.57 -7.31
CA TYR A 554 13.95 -11.26 -6.13
C TYR A 554 12.70 -10.54 -5.65
N VAL A 555 11.60 -11.28 -5.47
CA VAL A 555 10.29 -10.76 -5.05
C VAL A 555 9.91 -11.39 -3.73
N SER A 556 9.62 -10.58 -2.71
CA SER A 556 9.03 -11.09 -1.47
C SER A 556 7.53 -11.24 -1.64
N GLN A 557 7.00 -12.39 -1.28
CA GLN A 557 5.57 -12.64 -1.12
C GLN A 557 5.25 -12.67 0.37
N TYR A 558 4.26 -11.89 0.78
CA TYR A 558 3.85 -11.79 2.18
C TYR A 558 2.75 -12.82 2.53
N GLY A 559 1.93 -13.18 1.55
CA GLY A 559 0.82 -14.09 1.72
C GLY A 559 1.23 -15.53 2.03
N GLY A 560 0.32 -16.28 2.62
CA GLY A 560 0.60 -17.63 3.12
C GLY A 560 1.65 -17.62 4.24
N GLU A 561 2.64 -18.49 4.14
CA GLU A 561 3.77 -18.52 5.09
C GLU A 561 4.85 -17.47 4.76
N GLY A 562 4.70 -16.77 3.63
CA GLY A 562 5.70 -15.87 3.08
C GLY A 562 6.88 -16.60 2.45
N LYS A 563 7.44 -16.04 1.41
CA LYS A 563 8.65 -16.57 0.72
C LYS A 563 9.29 -15.52 -0.18
N ILE A 564 10.51 -15.79 -0.61
CA ILE A 564 11.15 -15.07 -1.71
C ILE A 564 11.08 -15.92 -2.97
N VAL A 565 10.73 -15.29 -4.09
CA VAL A 565 10.70 -15.90 -5.43
C VAL A 565 11.78 -15.25 -6.28
N LEU A 566 12.50 -16.06 -7.05
CA LEU A 566 13.46 -15.59 -8.06
C LEU A 566 12.77 -15.52 -9.42
N LEU A 567 12.86 -14.36 -10.07
CA LEU A 567 12.58 -14.17 -11.48
C LEU A 567 13.91 -14.13 -12.22
N ARG A 568 14.20 -15.19 -12.97
CA ARG A 568 15.44 -15.33 -13.74
C ARG A 568 15.19 -15.05 -15.21
N PRO A 569 15.90 -14.08 -15.85
CA PRO A 569 15.75 -13.80 -17.27
C PRO A 569 15.97 -15.05 -18.13
N ARG A 570 15.04 -15.35 -19.05
CA ARG A 570 15.24 -16.40 -20.06
C ARG A 570 16.11 -15.88 -21.19
N LYS A 571 17.06 -16.70 -21.66
CA LYS A 571 17.85 -16.38 -22.83
C LYS A 571 17.00 -16.57 -24.10
N ILE A 572 17.14 -15.65 -25.06
CA ILE A 572 16.37 -15.67 -26.32
C ILE A 572 16.57 -16.98 -27.08
N ASP A 573 17.74 -17.60 -26.99
CA ASP A 573 18.05 -18.89 -27.63
C ASP A 573 17.25 -20.08 -27.08
N ASP A 574 16.75 -19.99 -25.85
CA ASP A 574 15.92 -21.04 -25.24
C ASP A 574 14.45 -20.90 -25.66
N ILE A 575 14.00 -19.70 -26.03
CA ILE A 575 12.64 -19.46 -26.53
C ILE A 575 12.42 -20.09 -27.90
N SER A 576 13.43 -20.11 -28.77
CA SER A 576 13.36 -20.74 -30.10
C SER A 576 13.26 -22.27 -30.05
N LYS A 577 13.82 -22.92 -29.02
CA LYS A 577 13.80 -24.37 -28.86
C LYS A 577 12.48 -24.92 -28.33
N VAL A 578 11.73 -24.14 -27.56
CA VAL A 578 10.41 -24.54 -27.04
C VAL A 578 9.38 -24.55 -28.18
N ASN A 579 9.47 -23.58 -29.10
CA ASN A 579 8.55 -23.48 -30.24
C ASN A 579 8.78 -24.58 -31.31
N HIS A 580 9.96 -25.19 -31.37
CA HIS A 580 10.21 -26.33 -32.28
C HIS A 580 9.73 -27.69 -31.75
N LYS A 581 9.62 -27.85 -30.42
CA LYS A 581 9.09 -29.11 -29.83
C LYS A 581 7.57 -29.21 -29.84
N SER A 582 6.83 -28.10 -29.99
CA SER A 582 5.37 -28.11 -30.06
C SER A 582 4.79 -28.31 -31.46
N ILE A 583 5.65 -28.47 -32.50
CA ILE A 583 5.23 -28.69 -33.88
C ILE A 583 5.42 -30.17 -34.31
N GLU A 584 6.06 -30.99 -33.47
CA GLU A 584 6.34 -32.43 -33.77
C GLU A 584 5.50 -33.43 -32.96
N HIS A 585 4.30 -33.05 -32.52
CA HIS A 585 3.33 -34.01 -31.96
C HIS A 585 1.93 -33.79 -32.51
#